data_9e09acc775a06baa805f502e49baa510
#
_entry.id   9e09acc775a06baa805f502e49baa510
#
_cell.length_a   1.000
_cell.length_b   1.000
_cell.length_c   1.000
_cell.angle_alpha   90.00
_cell.angle_beta   90.00
_cell.angle_gamma   90.00
#
_symmetry.space_group_name_H-M   'P 1'
#
loop_
_entity.id
_entity.type
_entity.pdbx_description
1 polymer ?
#
loop_
_entity_poly.entity_id
_entity_poly.type
_entity_poly.pdbx_seq_one_letter_code
_entity_poly.pdbx_strand_id
1 'polypeptide(L)'
;MKILTVVGTKNTGKTTLVTMIVEELTNRGYKVGTIKHTHHDFDLEGKDTWKHRQAGAEMVVGSGESTFFIINEQLPLEKILKIMGNIRELDYIVIEGFKFSNYPKISTTPIKDDFTIANVDVFKITPEEIVSLVDLVEKRTYGVIPGSDCGECGFENCLQMAKAIIQGDASEESCKMRKLREVELYIDDKKIPLNPFVQDFIKKSLMGMISTLKTDESKQDEGELPPDKIELWIRNFED
;
A
#
# COMPACT_ATOMS: atom_id res chain seq x y z
N MET A 1 2.47 4.67 4.51
CA MET A 1 1.54 4.56 3.36
C MET A 1 0.16 4.16 3.90
N LYS A 2 -0.81 5.08 3.86
CA LYS A 2 -2.22 4.85 4.23
C LYS A 2 -3.02 4.40 3.01
N ILE A 3 -4.10 3.66 3.23
CA ILE A 3 -4.90 3.08 2.15
C ILE A 3 -6.35 3.53 2.30
N LEU A 4 -6.94 3.97 1.19
CA LEU A 4 -8.34 4.34 1.08
C LEU A 4 -8.97 3.63 -0.12
N THR A 5 -10.17 3.09 0.03
CA THR A 5 -10.94 2.56 -1.09
C THR A 5 -12.15 3.44 -1.41
N VAL A 6 -12.43 3.63 -2.70
CA VAL A 6 -13.65 4.29 -3.18
C VAL A 6 -14.50 3.24 -3.87
N VAL A 7 -15.68 2.99 -3.31
CA VAL A 7 -16.58 1.92 -3.74
C VAL A 7 -17.94 2.46 -4.14
N GLY A 8 -18.73 1.66 -4.83
CA GLY A 8 -20.08 2.00 -5.28
C GLY A 8 -20.43 1.26 -6.56
N THR A 9 -21.67 1.40 -7.01
CA THR A 9 -22.16 0.80 -8.26
C THR A 9 -21.57 1.49 -9.50
N LYS A 10 -21.89 0.98 -10.69
CA LYS A 10 -21.44 1.58 -11.96
C LYS A 10 -22.07 2.98 -12.13
N ASN A 11 -21.30 3.93 -12.68
CA ASN A 11 -21.74 5.30 -13.01
C ASN A 11 -22.20 6.16 -11.81
N THR A 12 -21.65 5.97 -10.64
CA THR A 12 -21.94 6.77 -9.43
C THR A 12 -20.85 7.80 -9.08
N GLY A 13 -19.98 8.14 -10.04
CA GLY A 13 -18.94 9.16 -9.86
C GLY A 13 -17.68 8.69 -9.13
N LYS A 14 -17.45 7.36 -8.95
CA LYS A 14 -16.24 6.86 -8.25
C LYS A 14 -14.94 7.45 -8.77
N THR A 15 -14.75 7.42 -10.09
CA THR A 15 -13.52 7.95 -10.71
C THR A 15 -13.37 9.45 -10.45
N THR A 16 -14.46 10.21 -10.53
CA THR A 16 -14.48 11.64 -10.21
C THR A 16 -14.08 11.88 -8.75
N LEU A 17 -14.65 11.11 -7.82
CA LEU A 17 -14.30 11.23 -6.40
C LEU A 17 -12.85 10.86 -6.12
N VAL A 18 -12.34 9.79 -6.74
CA VAL A 18 -10.90 9.43 -6.65
C VAL A 18 -10.03 10.57 -7.12
N THR A 19 -10.35 11.18 -8.27
CA THR A 19 -9.57 12.31 -8.80
C THR A 19 -9.58 13.50 -7.84
N MET A 20 -10.73 13.89 -7.30
CA MET A 20 -10.85 14.99 -6.34
C MET A 20 -10.04 14.73 -5.05
N ILE A 21 -10.11 13.50 -4.51
CA ILE A 21 -9.36 13.12 -3.31
C ILE A 21 -7.85 13.13 -3.59
N VAL A 22 -7.41 12.60 -4.73
CA VAL A 22 -5.99 12.58 -5.13
C VAL A 22 -5.47 14.00 -5.28
N GLU A 23 -6.24 14.89 -5.94
CA GLU A 23 -5.88 16.28 -6.12
C GLU A 23 -5.72 17.00 -4.77
N GLU A 24 -6.68 16.87 -3.86
CA GLU A 24 -6.61 17.47 -2.54
C GLU A 24 -5.44 16.93 -1.71
N LEU A 25 -5.22 15.60 -1.68
CA LEU A 25 -4.08 15.01 -0.99
C LEU A 25 -2.73 15.50 -1.57
N THR A 26 -2.64 15.63 -2.89
CA THR A 26 -1.45 16.12 -3.56
C THR A 26 -1.22 17.61 -3.26
N ASN A 27 -2.29 18.43 -3.22
CA ASN A 27 -2.22 19.84 -2.82
C ASN A 27 -1.73 20.01 -1.37
N ARG A 28 -2.01 19.04 -0.49
CA ARG A 28 -1.46 18.97 0.88
C ARG A 28 0.00 18.49 0.94
N GLY A 29 0.61 18.16 -0.21
CA GLY A 29 2.02 17.75 -0.31
C GLY A 29 2.24 16.24 -0.15
N TYR A 30 1.19 15.42 -0.10
CA TYR A 30 1.33 13.97 0.00
C TYR A 30 1.69 13.32 -1.34
N LYS A 31 2.51 12.27 -1.29
CA LYS A 31 2.80 11.39 -2.43
C LYS A 31 1.70 10.34 -2.54
N VAL A 32 0.91 10.41 -3.61
CA VAL A 32 -0.28 9.58 -3.79
C VAL A 32 -0.12 8.59 -4.95
N GLY A 33 -0.40 7.32 -4.70
CA GLY A 33 -0.58 6.30 -5.73
C GLY A 33 -2.06 5.96 -5.88
N THR A 34 -2.44 5.43 -7.06
CA THR A 34 -3.81 4.98 -7.30
C THR A 34 -3.84 3.55 -7.83
N ILE A 35 -4.91 2.82 -7.50
CA ILE A 35 -5.21 1.50 -8.05
C ILE A 35 -6.63 1.55 -8.61
N LYS A 36 -6.81 1.09 -9.84
CA LYS A 36 -8.14 0.88 -10.41
C LYS A 36 -8.40 -0.61 -10.62
N HIS A 37 -9.40 -1.14 -9.93
CA HIS A 37 -9.86 -2.50 -10.12
C HIS A 37 -10.99 -2.56 -11.15
N THR A 38 -10.81 -3.35 -12.21
CA THR A 38 -11.78 -3.56 -13.27
C THR A 38 -11.66 -4.98 -13.80
N HIS A 39 -12.71 -5.42 -14.50
CA HIS A 39 -12.70 -6.69 -15.25
C HIS A 39 -12.31 -6.50 -16.73
N HIS A 40 -12.04 -5.25 -17.16
CA HIS A 40 -11.60 -4.94 -18.51
C HIS A 40 -10.08 -4.94 -18.59
N ASP A 41 -9.54 -5.35 -19.72
CA ASP A 41 -8.12 -5.20 -20.04
C ASP A 41 -7.78 -3.71 -20.21
N PHE A 42 -6.59 -3.32 -19.77
CA PHE A 42 -6.04 -1.98 -19.93
C PHE A 42 -5.18 -1.85 -21.19
N ASP A 43 -4.76 -2.97 -21.77
CA ASP A 43 -3.94 -2.98 -22.98
C ASP A 43 -4.79 -2.68 -24.22
N LEU A 44 -4.20 -2.01 -25.19
CA LEU A 44 -4.88 -1.67 -26.45
C LEU A 44 -4.64 -2.78 -27.48
N GLU A 45 -5.72 -3.42 -27.91
CA GLU A 45 -5.69 -4.47 -28.94
C GLU A 45 -4.98 -3.98 -30.21
N GLY A 46 -4.12 -4.84 -30.76
CA GLY A 46 -3.34 -4.58 -31.97
C GLY A 46 -2.10 -3.71 -31.81
N LYS A 47 -1.83 -3.15 -30.62
CA LYS A 47 -0.58 -2.45 -30.31
C LYS A 47 0.56 -3.43 -30.02
N ASP A 48 1.78 -2.94 -29.97
CA ASP A 48 2.96 -3.80 -29.86
C ASP A 48 3.00 -4.56 -28.54
N THR A 49 2.67 -3.91 -27.43
CA THR A 49 2.56 -4.55 -26.12
C THR A 49 1.53 -5.68 -26.10
N TRP A 50 0.37 -5.47 -26.74
CA TRP A 50 -0.65 -6.49 -26.90
C TRP A 50 -0.11 -7.68 -27.73
N LYS A 51 0.60 -7.43 -28.84
CA LYS A 51 1.21 -8.50 -29.64
C LYS A 51 2.24 -9.31 -28.87
N HIS A 52 3.06 -8.65 -28.03
CA HIS A 52 4.03 -9.34 -27.18
C HIS A 52 3.31 -10.28 -26.19
N ARG A 53 2.21 -9.85 -25.58
CA ARG A 53 1.39 -10.68 -24.70
C ARG A 53 0.78 -11.86 -25.45
N GLN A 54 0.22 -11.63 -26.65
CA GLN A 54 -0.34 -12.70 -27.49
C GLN A 54 0.71 -13.73 -27.93
N ALA A 55 1.96 -13.31 -28.05
CA ALA A 55 3.09 -14.18 -28.34
C ALA A 55 3.56 -15.01 -27.11
N GLY A 56 2.95 -14.82 -25.93
CA GLY A 56 3.21 -15.58 -24.71
C GLY A 56 4.11 -14.92 -23.68
N ALA A 57 4.38 -13.61 -23.80
CA ALA A 57 5.10 -12.88 -22.75
C ALA A 57 4.27 -12.84 -21.44
N GLU A 58 4.83 -13.33 -20.35
CA GLU A 58 4.18 -13.31 -19.02
C GLU A 58 4.09 -11.90 -18.44
N MET A 59 5.07 -11.06 -18.77
CA MET A 59 5.11 -9.65 -18.38
C MET A 59 5.65 -8.80 -19.54
N VAL A 60 5.01 -7.65 -19.76
CA VAL A 60 5.46 -6.65 -20.74
C VAL A 60 5.69 -5.33 -20.02
N VAL A 61 6.82 -4.70 -20.31
CA VAL A 61 7.15 -3.36 -19.82
C VAL A 61 7.19 -2.40 -21.00
N GLY A 62 6.40 -1.35 -20.92
CA GLY A 62 6.51 -0.21 -21.82
C GLY A 62 7.31 0.90 -21.15
N SER A 63 8.35 1.40 -21.83
CA SER A 63 9.21 2.48 -21.35
C SER A 63 9.29 3.58 -22.39
N GLY A 64 8.96 4.82 -21.99
CA GLY A 64 8.99 6.03 -22.80
C GLY A 64 9.09 7.24 -21.86
N GLU A 65 8.28 8.27 -22.09
CA GLU A 65 8.14 9.40 -21.13
C GLU A 65 7.57 8.92 -19.78
N SER A 66 6.81 7.84 -19.80
CA SER A 66 6.35 7.10 -18.62
C SER A 66 6.66 5.61 -18.76
N THR A 67 6.67 4.89 -17.64
CA THR A 67 6.84 3.44 -17.63
C THR A 67 5.57 2.77 -17.11
N PHE A 68 5.13 1.72 -17.80
CA PHE A 68 4.02 0.88 -17.34
C PHE A 68 4.40 -0.60 -17.40
N PHE A 69 3.75 -1.39 -16.55
CA PHE A 69 3.93 -2.83 -16.45
C PHE A 69 2.59 -3.52 -16.70
N ILE A 70 2.59 -4.54 -17.55
CA ILE A 70 1.45 -5.43 -17.77
C ILE A 70 1.87 -6.84 -17.38
N ILE A 71 1.16 -7.42 -16.43
CA ILE A 71 1.33 -8.79 -15.96
C ILE A 71 0.10 -9.57 -16.40
N ASN A 72 0.28 -10.75 -17.02
CA ASN A 72 -0.81 -11.55 -17.58
C ASN A 72 -1.62 -12.31 -16.51
N GLU A 73 -1.69 -11.80 -15.30
CA GLU A 73 -2.51 -12.35 -14.22
C GLU A 73 -3.16 -11.24 -13.39
N GLN A 74 -4.28 -11.54 -12.77
CA GLN A 74 -4.89 -10.64 -11.80
C GLN A 74 -4.22 -10.86 -10.44
N LEU A 75 -3.43 -9.87 -10.01
CA LEU A 75 -2.74 -9.94 -8.72
C LEU A 75 -3.70 -9.64 -7.56
N PRO A 76 -3.55 -10.33 -6.42
CA PRO A 76 -4.19 -9.94 -5.16
C PRO A 76 -3.81 -8.52 -4.74
N LEU A 77 -4.72 -7.81 -4.06
CA LEU A 77 -4.50 -6.43 -3.63
C LEU A 77 -3.22 -6.27 -2.81
N GLU A 78 -2.95 -7.17 -1.90
CA GLU A 78 -1.77 -7.15 -1.02
C GLU A 78 -0.47 -7.23 -1.83
N LYS A 79 -0.44 -8.02 -2.91
CA LYS A 79 0.71 -8.12 -3.82
C LYS A 79 0.91 -6.84 -4.61
N ILE A 80 -0.18 -6.20 -5.07
CA ILE A 80 -0.13 -4.89 -5.75
C ILE A 80 0.42 -3.81 -4.80
N LEU A 81 -0.09 -3.74 -3.57
CA LEU A 81 0.35 -2.78 -2.56
C LEU A 81 1.85 -2.93 -2.24
N LYS A 82 2.33 -4.17 -2.13
CA LYS A 82 3.75 -4.48 -1.91
C LYS A 82 4.61 -3.99 -3.10
N ILE A 83 4.19 -4.28 -4.32
CA ILE A 83 4.90 -3.85 -5.54
C ILE A 83 4.99 -2.32 -5.58
N MET A 84 3.87 -1.61 -5.37
CA MET A 84 3.85 -0.14 -5.39
C MET A 84 4.76 0.46 -4.32
N GLY A 85 4.73 -0.08 -3.10
CA GLY A 85 5.58 0.37 -2.00
C GLY A 85 7.07 0.12 -2.24
N ASN A 86 7.43 -0.91 -3.02
CA ASN A 86 8.82 -1.19 -3.41
C ASN A 86 9.32 -0.27 -4.53
N ILE A 87 8.42 0.19 -5.41
CA ILE A 87 8.79 1.07 -6.53
C ILE A 87 8.90 2.53 -6.07
N ARG A 88 8.01 2.98 -5.18
CA ARG A 88 7.94 4.38 -4.73
C ARG A 88 7.54 4.48 -3.27
N GLU A 89 8.16 5.41 -2.56
CA GLU A 89 7.65 5.86 -1.26
C GLU A 89 6.37 6.68 -1.48
N LEU A 90 5.25 6.18 -0.98
CA LEU A 90 3.94 6.79 -1.08
C LEU A 90 3.37 7.03 0.32
N ASP A 91 2.72 8.17 0.52
CA ASP A 91 1.98 8.47 1.76
C ASP A 91 0.60 7.84 1.73
N TYR A 92 -0.06 7.89 0.57
CA TYR A 92 -1.39 7.34 0.36
C TYR A 92 -1.49 6.47 -0.89
N ILE A 93 -2.37 5.46 -0.83
CA ILE A 93 -2.89 4.76 -2.00
C ILE A 93 -4.42 4.89 -1.99
N VAL A 94 -4.97 5.48 -3.06
CA VAL A 94 -6.40 5.60 -3.29
C VAL A 94 -6.84 4.57 -4.33
N ILE A 95 -7.75 3.70 -3.94
CA ILE A 95 -8.17 2.53 -4.71
C ILE A 95 -9.60 2.73 -5.22
N GLU A 96 -9.80 2.68 -6.52
CA GLU A 96 -11.15 2.55 -7.11
C GLU A 96 -11.53 1.07 -7.19
N GLY A 97 -12.45 0.62 -6.35
CA GLY A 97 -12.89 -0.77 -6.33
C GLY A 97 -12.48 -1.54 -5.08
N PHE A 98 -12.24 -2.85 -5.21
CA PHE A 98 -11.95 -3.77 -4.10
C PHE A 98 -12.96 -3.65 -2.94
N LYS A 99 -14.25 -3.68 -3.26
CA LYS A 99 -15.39 -3.47 -2.35
C LYS A 99 -15.32 -4.34 -1.08
N PHE A 100 -14.79 -5.54 -1.17
CA PHE A 100 -14.75 -6.51 -0.07
C PHE A 100 -13.44 -6.49 0.72
N SER A 101 -12.56 -5.52 0.46
CA SER A 101 -11.34 -5.35 1.27
C SER A 101 -11.66 -4.86 2.67
N ASN A 102 -10.76 -5.11 3.61
CA ASN A 102 -10.84 -4.60 4.99
C ASN A 102 -10.12 -3.25 5.15
N TYR A 103 -10.05 -2.44 4.10
CA TYR A 103 -9.51 -1.09 4.16
C TYR A 103 -10.61 -0.04 4.29
N PRO A 104 -10.30 1.14 4.87
CA PRO A 104 -11.23 2.27 4.96
C PRO A 104 -11.86 2.59 3.62
N LYS A 105 -13.18 2.83 3.61
CA LYS A 105 -13.97 3.05 2.40
C LYS A 105 -14.74 4.34 2.43
N ILE A 106 -14.77 5.01 1.28
CA ILE A 106 -15.80 5.99 0.96
C ILE A 106 -16.71 5.35 -0.09
N SER A 107 -18.02 5.37 0.16
CA SER A 107 -18.98 4.81 -0.76
C SER A 107 -19.76 5.89 -1.49
N THR A 108 -19.88 5.75 -2.81
CA THR A 108 -20.72 6.60 -3.67
C THR A 108 -22.16 6.08 -3.79
N THR A 109 -22.49 5.02 -3.05
CA THR A 109 -23.85 4.45 -2.95
C THR A 109 -24.12 4.08 -1.49
N PRO A 110 -25.39 3.93 -1.05
CA PRO A 110 -25.71 3.57 0.34
C PRO A 110 -25.21 2.15 0.68
N ILE A 111 -23.92 2.00 0.88
CA ILE A 111 -23.30 0.78 1.43
C ILE A 111 -22.88 1.10 2.85
N LYS A 112 -23.28 0.24 3.79
CA LYS A 112 -22.78 0.27 5.17
C LYS A 112 -22.09 -1.05 5.46
N ASP A 113 -20.81 -0.98 5.71
CA ASP A 113 -20.06 -2.03 6.39
C ASP A 113 -19.14 -1.39 7.44
N ASP A 114 -18.50 -2.20 8.27
CA ASP A 114 -17.67 -1.73 9.39
C ASP A 114 -16.44 -0.92 8.95
N PHE A 115 -16.14 -0.90 7.65
CA PHE A 115 -15.00 -0.20 7.07
C PHE A 115 -15.41 1.08 6.31
N THR A 116 -16.69 1.44 6.29
CA THR A 116 -17.19 2.64 5.61
C THR A 116 -17.04 3.87 6.49
N ILE A 117 -16.18 4.82 6.10
CA ILE A 117 -15.96 6.09 6.81
C ILE A 117 -16.95 7.18 6.38
N ALA A 118 -17.41 7.15 5.11
CA ALA A 118 -18.37 8.10 4.59
C ALA A 118 -19.17 7.53 3.42
N ASN A 119 -20.40 8.06 3.24
CA ASN A 119 -21.20 7.90 2.03
C ASN A 119 -21.36 9.27 1.37
N VAL A 120 -21.07 9.37 0.08
CA VAL A 120 -20.97 10.65 -0.65
C VAL A 120 -21.80 10.60 -1.92
N ASP A 121 -22.66 11.61 -2.10
CA ASP A 121 -23.28 11.89 -3.41
C ASP A 121 -22.35 12.79 -4.21
N VAL A 122 -21.55 12.18 -5.08
CA VAL A 122 -20.49 12.86 -5.85
C VAL A 122 -21.04 13.98 -6.75
N PHE A 123 -22.31 13.87 -7.17
CA PHE A 123 -22.92 14.86 -8.05
C PHE A 123 -23.37 16.14 -7.30
N LYS A 124 -23.30 16.14 -5.98
CA LYS A 124 -23.69 17.28 -5.14
C LYS A 124 -22.56 17.80 -4.26
N ILE A 125 -21.42 17.09 -4.20
CA ILE A 125 -20.32 17.46 -3.31
C ILE A 125 -19.69 18.79 -3.75
N THR A 126 -19.46 19.66 -2.78
CA THR A 126 -18.76 20.95 -3.01
C THR A 126 -17.26 20.82 -2.78
N PRO A 127 -16.45 21.78 -3.28
CA PRO A 127 -15.00 21.80 -3.00
C PRO A 127 -14.68 21.80 -1.50
N GLU A 128 -15.45 22.54 -0.68
CA GLU A 128 -15.27 22.64 0.77
C GLU A 128 -15.57 21.29 1.45
N GLU A 129 -16.56 20.56 0.94
CA GLU A 129 -16.89 19.22 1.43
C GLU A 129 -15.80 18.20 1.06
N ILE A 130 -15.10 18.37 -0.07
CA ILE A 130 -13.93 17.53 -0.40
C ILE A 130 -12.79 17.78 0.60
N VAL A 131 -12.50 19.01 0.96
CA VAL A 131 -11.49 19.34 1.98
C VAL A 131 -11.85 18.64 3.30
N SER A 132 -13.10 18.78 3.76
CA SER A 132 -13.59 18.13 4.99
C SER A 132 -13.55 16.60 4.90
N LEU A 133 -13.84 16.03 3.73
CA LEU A 133 -13.77 14.60 3.48
C LEU A 133 -12.32 14.09 3.57
N VAL A 134 -11.36 14.84 3.04
CA VAL A 134 -9.94 14.49 3.14
C VAL A 134 -9.43 14.63 4.58
N ASP A 135 -9.90 15.60 5.37
CA ASP A 135 -9.62 15.65 6.82
C ASP A 135 -10.09 14.39 7.54
N LEU A 136 -11.23 13.86 7.13
CA LEU A 136 -11.74 12.59 7.65
C LEU A 136 -10.86 11.41 7.20
N VAL A 137 -10.43 11.40 5.93
CA VAL A 137 -9.51 10.40 5.38
C VAL A 137 -8.20 10.38 6.17
N GLU A 138 -7.59 11.52 6.45
CA GLU A 138 -6.35 11.61 7.22
C GLU A 138 -6.48 10.97 8.61
N LYS A 139 -7.64 11.15 9.26
CA LYS A 139 -7.91 10.67 10.63
C LYS A 139 -8.33 9.20 10.69
N ARG A 140 -9.02 8.70 9.67
CA ARG A 140 -9.72 7.39 9.69
C ARG A 140 -9.08 6.33 8.80
N THR A 141 -7.99 6.66 8.11
CA THR A 141 -7.28 5.69 7.26
C THR A 141 -6.06 5.12 7.94
N TYR A 142 -5.70 3.92 7.54
CA TYR A 142 -4.52 3.20 7.98
C TYR A 142 -3.90 2.45 6.79
N GLY A 143 -2.65 2.07 6.92
CA GLY A 143 -1.95 1.26 5.93
C GLY A 143 -2.10 -0.24 6.19
N VAL A 144 -1.22 -1.05 5.60
CA VAL A 144 -1.23 -2.50 5.83
C VAL A 144 -1.06 -2.82 7.31
N ILE A 145 -2.06 -3.44 7.92
CA ILE A 145 -1.99 -3.90 9.31
C ILE A 145 -1.20 -5.21 9.37
N PRO A 146 -0.33 -5.41 10.38
CA PRO A 146 0.56 -6.58 10.45
C PRO A 146 -0.14 -7.93 10.46
N GLY A 147 -1.39 -8.03 10.98
CA GLY A 147 -2.14 -9.29 11.09
C GLY A 147 -1.55 -10.27 12.09
N SER A 148 -0.75 -9.78 13.04
CA SER A 148 -0.09 -10.62 14.08
C SER A 148 -1.00 -10.95 15.26
N ASP A 149 -2.13 -10.24 15.40
CA ASP A 149 -3.11 -10.36 16.50
C ASP A 149 -2.46 -10.43 17.90
N CYS A 150 -1.39 -9.65 18.09
CA CYS A 150 -0.53 -9.74 19.28
C CYS A 150 -1.16 -9.13 20.56
N GLY A 151 -2.26 -8.39 20.46
CA GLY A 151 -2.93 -7.72 21.59
C GLY A 151 -2.19 -6.53 22.21
N GLU A 152 -0.97 -6.21 21.79
CA GLU A 152 -0.12 -5.16 22.37
C GLU A 152 -0.69 -3.73 22.27
N CYS A 153 -1.64 -3.51 21.38
CA CYS A 153 -2.37 -2.24 21.23
C CYS A 153 -3.61 -2.14 22.12
N GLY A 154 -3.93 -3.18 22.91
CA GLY A 154 -5.10 -3.26 23.78
C GLY A 154 -6.37 -3.76 23.09
N PHE A 155 -6.33 -4.07 21.81
CA PHE A 155 -7.41 -4.71 21.05
C PHE A 155 -7.17 -6.22 20.98
N GLU A 156 -8.23 -7.01 20.97
CA GLU A 156 -8.17 -8.47 20.93
C GLU A 156 -7.47 -9.00 19.67
N ASN A 157 -7.67 -8.32 18.54
CA ASN A 157 -7.05 -8.64 17.27
C ASN A 157 -6.89 -7.38 16.39
N CYS A 158 -6.10 -7.52 15.31
CA CYS A 158 -5.82 -6.42 14.39
C CYS A 158 -7.07 -5.90 13.67
N LEU A 159 -8.07 -6.74 13.44
CA LEU A 159 -9.32 -6.33 12.79
C LEU A 159 -10.16 -5.40 13.69
N GLN A 160 -10.20 -5.67 15.00
CA GLN A 160 -10.87 -4.77 15.96
C GLN A 160 -10.18 -3.42 16.04
N MET A 161 -8.84 -3.40 16.04
CA MET A 161 -8.08 -2.14 15.98
C MET A 161 -8.41 -1.36 14.69
N ALA A 162 -8.47 -2.04 13.54
CA ALA A 162 -8.83 -1.42 12.26
C ALA A 162 -10.21 -0.75 12.32
N LYS A 163 -11.21 -1.44 12.87
CA LYS A 163 -12.56 -0.90 13.06
C LYS A 163 -12.57 0.30 14.01
N ALA A 164 -11.81 0.24 15.10
CA ALA A 164 -11.69 1.36 16.04
C ALA A 164 -11.06 2.60 15.40
N ILE A 165 -10.08 2.44 14.50
CA ILE A 165 -9.51 3.56 13.73
C ILE A 165 -10.60 4.18 12.83
N ILE A 166 -11.38 3.38 12.14
CA ILE A 166 -12.49 3.84 11.29
C ILE A 166 -13.55 4.59 12.10
N GLN A 167 -13.85 4.14 13.31
CA GLN A 167 -14.78 4.81 14.23
C GLN A 167 -14.19 6.05 14.90
N GLY A 168 -12.84 6.18 14.91
CA GLY A 168 -12.06 7.25 15.50
C GLY A 168 -11.78 7.11 16.99
N ASP A 169 -11.94 5.91 17.47
CA ASP A 169 -11.63 5.52 18.84
C ASP A 169 -10.16 5.15 19.01
N ALA A 170 -9.46 4.97 17.90
CA ALA A 170 -8.03 4.69 17.85
C ALA A 170 -7.36 5.40 16.67
N SER A 171 -6.04 5.41 16.67
CA SER A 171 -5.21 5.84 15.55
C SER A 171 -4.27 4.72 15.10
N GLU A 172 -3.70 4.90 13.92
CA GLU A 172 -2.71 3.97 13.37
C GLU A 172 -1.47 3.83 14.28
N GLU A 173 -1.11 4.87 15.00
CA GLU A 173 0.01 4.92 15.96
C GLU A 173 -0.25 4.06 17.21
N SER A 174 -1.48 3.64 17.46
CA SER A 174 -1.82 2.71 18.53
C SER A 174 -1.19 1.33 18.33
N CYS A 175 -0.87 0.95 17.09
CA CYS A 175 -0.21 -0.32 16.77
C CYS A 175 1.29 -0.27 17.11
N LYS A 176 1.69 -0.88 18.23
CA LYS A 176 3.09 -0.97 18.63
C LYS A 176 3.95 -1.74 17.62
N MET A 177 3.40 -2.80 17.05
CA MET A 177 4.09 -3.62 16.04
C MET A 177 4.41 -2.86 14.77
N ARG A 178 3.65 -1.82 14.45
CA ARG A 178 3.87 -1.00 13.27
C ARG A 178 5.04 -0.04 13.40
N LYS A 179 5.27 0.48 14.63
CA LYS A 179 6.44 1.31 14.95
C LYS A 179 7.75 0.53 14.90
N LEU A 180 7.66 -0.79 14.99
CA LEU A 180 8.79 -1.72 15.01
C LEU A 180 9.05 -2.36 13.62
N ARG A 181 8.53 -1.79 12.54
CA ARG A 181 8.75 -2.29 11.18
C ARG A 181 10.16 -1.95 10.65
N GLU A 182 11.16 -2.37 11.39
CA GLU A 182 12.55 -2.28 10.96
C GLU A 182 12.97 -3.50 10.13
N VAL A 183 12.26 -4.65 10.29
CA VAL A 183 12.53 -5.89 9.57
C VAL A 183 11.24 -6.50 9.05
N GLU A 184 11.19 -6.78 7.76
CA GLU A 184 10.15 -7.57 7.13
C GLU A 184 10.73 -8.88 6.61
N LEU A 185 10.16 -10.01 7.00
CA LEU A 185 10.53 -11.34 6.53
C LEU A 185 9.44 -11.88 5.62
N TYR A 186 9.83 -12.36 4.45
CA TYR A 186 8.96 -13.08 3.54
C TYR A 186 9.57 -14.45 3.24
N ILE A 187 8.75 -15.50 3.27
CA ILE A 187 9.10 -16.85 2.85
C ILE A 187 8.06 -17.27 1.81
N ASP A 188 8.51 -17.62 0.60
CA ASP A 188 7.64 -17.96 -0.52
C ASP A 188 6.52 -16.92 -0.73
N ASP A 189 6.90 -15.64 -0.80
CA ASP A 189 6.00 -14.48 -0.92
C ASP A 189 5.01 -14.26 0.24
N LYS A 190 5.02 -15.12 1.25
CA LYS A 190 4.20 -14.96 2.45
C LYS A 190 4.94 -14.12 3.49
N LYS A 191 4.30 -13.03 3.94
CA LYS A 191 4.83 -12.24 5.06
C LYS A 191 4.75 -13.05 6.35
N ILE A 192 5.89 -13.19 7.02
CA ILE A 192 5.98 -13.85 8.33
C ILE A 192 5.91 -12.77 9.42
N PRO A 193 4.92 -12.84 10.32
CA PRO A 193 4.85 -11.93 11.46
C PRO A 193 6.04 -12.14 12.38
N LEU A 194 6.78 -11.07 12.68
CA LEU A 194 7.92 -11.12 13.58
C LEU A 194 7.58 -10.33 14.85
N ASN A 195 7.82 -10.90 16.01
CA ASN A 195 7.76 -10.14 17.26
C ASN A 195 8.96 -9.18 17.39
N PRO A 196 8.91 -8.18 18.30
CA PRO A 196 9.95 -7.17 18.45
C PRO A 196 11.33 -7.74 18.71
N PHE A 197 11.43 -8.78 19.54
CA PHE A 197 12.70 -9.42 19.87
C PHE A 197 13.36 -10.05 18.63
N VAL A 198 12.58 -10.78 17.83
CA VAL A 198 13.08 -11.42 16.59
C VAL A 198 13.49 -10.37 15.57
N GLN A 199 12.74 -9.28 15.42
CA GLN A 199 13.12 -8.16 14.54
C GLN A 199 14.45 -7.53 14.95
N ASP A 200 14.61 -7.21 16.24
CA ASP A 200 15.84 -6.63 16.78
C ASP A 200 17.04 -7.59 16.62
N PHE A 201 16.83 -8.88 16.88
CA PHE A 201 17.85 -9.90 16.70
C PHE A 201 18.30 -10.01 15.24
N ILE A 202 17.37 -10.11 14.27
CA ILE A 202 17.68 -10.18 12.84
C ILE A 202 18.41 -8.91 12.40
N LYS A 203 17.89 -7.73 12.79
CA LYS A 203 18.50 -6.44 12.44
C LYS A 203 19.94 -6.37 12.93
N LYS A 204 20.18 -6.60 14.22
CA LYS A 204 21.53 -6.52 14.80
C LYS A 204 22.50 -7.53 14.22
N SER A 205 22.04 -8.75 13.96
CA SER A 205 22.86 -9.79 13.33
C SER A 205 23.27 -9.41 11.92
N LEU A 206 22.32 -8.97 11.09
CA LEU A 206 22.60 -8.53 9.72
C LEU A 206 23.49 -7.29 9.70
N MET A 207 23.22 -6.29 10.53
CA MET A 207 24.05 -5.09 10.62
C MET A 207 25.49 -5.43 11.04
N GLY A 208 25.67 -6.36 12.00
CA GLY A 208 26.98 -6.85 12.39
C GLY A 208 27.73 -7.54 11.26
N MET A 209 27.04 -8.35 10.45
CA MET A 209 27.64 -8.98 9.25
C MET A 209 28.04 -7.94 8.21
N ILE A 210 27.13 -7.00 7.91
CA ILE A 210 27.34 -5.99 6.87
C ILE A 210 28.45 -5.01 7.25
N SER A 211 28.60 -4.66 8.54
CA SER A 211 29.68 -3.79 9.02
C SER A 211 31.08 -4.37 8.78
N THR A 212 31.19 -5.67 8.51
CA THR A 212 32.47 -6.32 8.18
C THR A 212 32.75 -6.34 6.67
N LEU A 213 31.76 -5.97 5.84
CA LEU A 213 31.93 -5.93 4.39
C LEU A 213 32.58 -4.61 3.98
N LYS A 214 33.59 -4.69 3.13
CA LYS A 214 34.18 -3.50 2.49
C LYS A 214 33.22 -3.02 1.40
N THR A 215 32.46 -1.97 1.70
CA THR A 215 31.66 -1.27 0.71
C THR A 215 32.47 -0.09 0.21
N ASP A 216 32.81 -0.06 -1.05
CA ASP A 216 33.57 0.94 -1.83
C ASP A 216 34.69 1.73 -1.09
N GLU A 217 35.90 1.62 -1.63
CA GLU A 217 37.10 2.28 -1.09
C GLU A 217 37.08 3.83 -1.06
N SER A 218 35.99 4.46 -1.55
CA SER A 218 35.87 5.91 -1.70
C SER A 218 35.19 6.63 -0.52
N LYS A 219 34.72 5.92 0.52
CA LYS A 219 33.99 6.48 1.65
C LYS A 219 34.47 5.93 3.00
N GLN A 220 35.74 6.17 3.30
CA GLN A 220 36.28 6.01 4.65
C GLN A 220 36.32 7.38 5.36
N ASP A 221 35.15 7.98 5.60
CA ASP A 221 35.04 9.07 6.57
C ASP A 221 34.30 8.57 7.82
N GLU A 222 34.95 8.78 8.96
CA GLU A 222 34.47 8.44 10.27
C GLU A 222 33.12 9.14 10.54
N GLY A 223 32.02 8.37 10.54
CA GLY A 223 30.69 8.87 10.86
C GLY A 223 29.56 8.51 9.91
N GLU A 224 29.71 7.50 9.04
CA GLU A 224 28.62 7.07 8.15
C GLU A 224 27.39 6.60 8.94
N LEU A 225 26.26 7.27 8.69
CA LEU A 225 24.95 6.81 9.12
C LEU A 225 24.68 5.41 8.53
N PRO A 226 24.05 4.50 9.28
CA PRO A 226 23.69 3.19 8.75
C PRO A 226 22.82 3.35 7.51
N PRO A 227 22.90 2.43 6.53
CA PRO A 227 22.11 2.51 5.30
C PRO A 227 20.61 2.58 5.63
N ASP A 228 19.88 3.44 4.93
CA ASP A 228 18.43 3.63 5.12
C ASP A 228 17.63 2.35 4.82
N LYS A 229 18.16 1.49 3.95
CA LYS A 229 17.49 0.26 3.52
C LYS A 229 18.51 -0.83 3.18
N ILE A 230 18.24 -2.04 3.69
CA ILE A 230 18.98 -3.26 3.32
C ILE A 230 17.96 -4.27 2.82
N GLU A 231 18.23 -4.86 1.66
CA GLU A 231 17.45 -5.96 1.11
C GLU A 231 18.34 -7.19 0.95
N LEU A 232 17.92 -8.31 1.55
CA LEU A 232 18.59 -9.60 1.44
C LEU A 232 17.67 -10.61 0.76
N TRP A 233 18.11 -11.19 -0.33
CA TRP A 233 17.42 -12.23 -1.07
C TRP A 233 18.17 -13.54 -0.96
N ILE A 234 17.53 -14.57 -0.39
CA ILE A 234 18.05 -15.91 -0.28
C ILE A 234 17.22 -16.81 -1.20
N ARG A 235 17.85 -17.48 -2.15
CA ARG A 235 17.20 -18.44 -3.03
C ARG A 235 17.89 -19.78 -2.85
N ASN A 236 17.11 -20.83 -2.65
CA ASN A 236 17.63 -22.19 -2.74
C ASN A 236 17.63 -22.57 -4.21
N PHE A 237 18.82 -22.80 -4.75
CA PHE A 237 18.97 -23.46 -6.05
C PHE A 237 19.02 -24.95 -5.75
N GLU A 238 18.01 -25.70 -6.19
CA GLU A 238 18.15 -27.15 -6.32
C GLU A 238 19.03 -27.39 -7.54
N ASP A 239 20.14 -28.13 -7.35
CA ASP A 239 21.03 -28.57 -8.41
C ASP A 239 20.38 -29.62 -9.33
#